data_49a3664071224c5c7e85a43c8c6b7a24
#
_entry.id   49a3664071224c5c7e85a43c8c6b7a24
#
_cell.length_a   1.000
_cell.length_b   1.000
_cell.length_c   1.000
_cell.angle_alpha   90.00
_cell.angle_beta   90.00
_cell.angle_gamma   90.00
#
_symmetry.space_group_name_H-M   'P 1'
#
loop_
_entity.id
_entity.type
_entity.pdbx_description
1 polymer ?
#
loop_
_entity_poly.entity_id
_entity_poly.type
_entity_poly.pdbx_seq_one_letter_code
_entity_poly.pdbx_strand_id
1 'polypeptide(L)'
;MDEMGVEGDPRPRRRWAQKGSVPTVTHNGDHVRMNVAGMICPRTGVFYGLEFSHSDTEVFQCFLDHANADVKFQRQRNLLIMDNASWHKSKSLVFGAFEPIHLPPYSPDYNPIERLWLILKAEWFSDFYAKDRDTLIGRLDQALNWLIARTEQNQITAAIR
;
A
#
# COMPACT_ATOMS: atom_id res chain seq x y z
N MET A 1 6.30 6.36 2.85
CA MET A 1 4.92 6.48 2.33
C MET A 1 4.93 6.14 0.85
N ASP A 2 3.90 5.50 0.37
CA ASP A 2 3.75 5.10 -1.03
C ASP A 2 2.32 4.66 -1.32
N GLU A 3 1.95 4.55 -2.61
CA GLU A 3 0.68 4.00 -3.06
C GLU A 3 0.87 2.66 -3.77
N MET A 4 -0.07 1.76 -3.58
CA MET A 4 -0.14 0.52 -4.36
C MET A 4 -1.52 0.30 -4.95
N GLY A 5 -1.58 -0.34 -6.13
CA GLY A 5 -2.81 -0.87 -6.70
C GLY A 5 -2.97 -2.37 -6.41
N VAL A 6 -4.20 -2.78 -6.13
CA VAL A 6 -4.62 -4.18 -6.11
C VAL A 6 -5.73 -4.40 -7.14
N GLU A 7 -5.70 -5.56 -7.77
CA GLU A 7 -6.63 -5.96 -8.80
C GLU A 7 -7.44 -7.17 -8.33
N GLY A 8 -8.69 -7.24 -8.77
CA GLY A 8 -9.58 -8.34 -8.45
C GLY A 8 -9.26 -9.64 -9.19
N ASP A 9 -8.42 -9.56 -10.21
CA ASP A 9 -7.98 -10.74 -10.96
C ASP A 9 -6.62 -11.25 -10.46
N PRO A 10 -6.47 -12.57 -10.31
CA PRO A 10 -5.21 -13.16 -9.89
C PRO A 10 -4.13 -12.91 -10.93
N ARG A 11 -2.96 -12.47 -10.50
CA ARG A 11 -1.84 -12.27 -11.41
C ARG A 11 -1.28 -13.62 -11.86
N PRO A 12 -1.07 -13.84 -13.18
CA PRO A 12 -0.43 -15.04 -13.67
C PRO A 12 0.94 -15.24 -13.00
N ARG A 13 1.15 -16.40 -12.39
CA ARG A 13 2.42 -16.78 -11.77
C ARG A 13 2.89 -18.10 -12.35
N ARG A 14 4.21 -18.33 -12.34
CA ARG A 14 4.77 -19.65 -12.61
C ARG A 14 4.30 -20.60 -11.51
N ARG A 15 3.68 -21.73 -11.89
CA ARG A 15 3.20 -22.78 -10.99
C ARG A 15 3.75 -24.13 -11.43
N TRP A 16 3.99 -24.98 -10.45
CA TRP A 16 4.23 -26.38 -10.73
C TRP A 16 2.91 -27.01 -11.19
N ALA A 17 2.98 -27.74 -12.30
CA ALA A 17 1.84 -28.47 -12.84
C ALA A 17 2.32 -29.84 -13.32
N GLN A 18 1.38 -30.80 -13.44
CA GLN A 18 1.70 -32.09 -14.01
C GLN A 18 2.16 -31.92 -15.46
N LYS A 19 3.20 -32.66 -15.86
CA LYS A 19 3.69 -32.62 -17.25
C LYS A 19 2.55 -32.87 -18.25
N GLY A 20 2.37 -31.95 -19.16
CA GLY A 20 1.27 -31.99 -20.17
C GLY A 20 -0.04 -31.32 -19.74
N SER A 21 -0.14 -30.77 -18.51
CA SER A 21 -1.28 -29.95 -18.09
C SER A 21 -0.95 -28.44 -18.23
N VAL A 22 -1.98 -27.65 -18.56
CA VAL A 22 -1.89 -26.18 -18.56
C VAL A 22 -2.69 -25.69 -17.35
N PRO A 23 -2.04 -25.03 -16.35
CA PRO A 23 -2.77 -24.43 -15.24
C PRO A 23 -3.71 -23.34 -15.76
N THR A 24 -4.99 -23.44 -15.39
CA THR A 24 -6.00 -22.42 -15.70
C THR A 24 -6.20 -21.52 -14.49
N VAL A 25 -6.42 -20.23 -14.73
CA VAL A 25 -6.74 -19.23 -13.71
C VAL A 25 -8.07 -18.61 -14.09
N THR A 26 -9.00 -18.53 -13.13
CA THR A 26 -10.28 -17.84 -13.32
C THR A 26 -10.01 -16.34 -13.47
N HIS A 27 -10.62 -15.72 -14.47
CA HIS A 27 -10.49 -14.31 -14.77
C HIS A 27 -11.88 -13.72 -14.97
N ASN A 28 -12.17 -12.55 -14.40
CA ASN A 28 -13.49 -11.93 -14.49
C ASN A 28 -13.61 -10.98 -15.69
N GLY A 29 -12.53 -10.36 -16.11
CA GLY A 29 -12.53 -9.36 -17.18
C GLY A 29 -13.06 -7.98 -16.78
N ASP A 30 -13.65 -7.81 -15.62
CA ASP A 30 -14.25 -6.53 -15.17
C ASP A 30 -13.25 -5.51 -14.65
N HIS A 31 -11.94 -5.82 -14.66
CA HIS A 31 -10.85 -4.94 -14.25
C HIS A 31 -11.09 -4.19 -12.93
N VAL A 32 -11.72 -4.87 -11.96
CA VAL A 32 -11.94 -4.28 -10.64
C VAL A 32 -10.60 -3.98 -10.01
N ARG A 33 -10.39 -2.71 -9.66
CA ARG A 33 -9.15 -2.23 -9.06
C ARG A 33 -9.43 -1.30 -7.88
N MET A 34 -8.60 -1.39 -6.86
CA MET A 34 -8.53 -0.46 -5.73
C MET A 34 -7.10 0.01 -5.53
N ASN A 35 -6.92 1.20 -5.02
CA ASN A 35 -5.63 1.74 -4.62
C ASN A 35 -5.57 1.92 -3.11
N VAL A 36 -4.37 1.84 -2.56
CA VAL A 36 -4.08 2.09 -1.14
C VAL A 36 -2.96 3.09 -1.07
N ALA A 37 -3.14 4.14 -0.29
CA ALA A 37 -2.03 4.95 0.19
C ALA A 37 -1.64 4.46 1.59
N GLY A 38 -0.35 4.34 1.86
CA GLY A 38 0.11 3.88 3.15
C GLY A 38 1.44 4.48 3.59
N MET A 39 1.69 4.42 4.88
CA MET A 39 2.96 4.77 5.48
C MET A 39 3.34 3.80 6.58
N ILE A 40 4.63 3.60 6.78
CA ILE A 40 5.21 2.75 7.80
C ILE A 40 6.26 3.53 8.58
N CYS A 41 6.27 3.38 9.90
CA CYS A 41 7.39 3.81 10.72
C CYS A 41 8.36 2.61 10.89
N PRO A 42 9.55 2.62 10.26
CA PRO A 42 10.46 1.48 10.34
C PRO A 42 10.97 1.19 11.75
N ARG A 43 10.97 2.21 12.63
CA ARG A 43 11.42 2.07 14.03
C ARG A 43 10.43 1.33 14.92
N THR A 44 9.13 1.47 14.66
CA THR A 44 8.07 0.92 15.51
C THR A 44 7.25 -0.15 14.84
N GLY A 45 7.32 -0.27 13.51
CA GLY A 45 6.46 -1.14 12.71
C GLY A 45 5.01 -0.67 12.60
N VAL A 46 4.69 0.52 13.13
CA VAL A 46 3.34 1.09 13.03
C VAL A 46 3.04 1.40 11.56
N PHE A 47 2.04 0.74 11.05
CA PHE A 47 1.50 0.95 9.71
C PHE A 47 0.22 1.81 9.80
N TYR A 48 0.06 2.69 8.83
CA TYR A 48 -1.16 3.45 8.58
C TYR A 48 -1.48 3.40 7.10
N GLY A 49 -2.71 3.12 6.75
CA GLY A 49 -3.14 3.02 5.35
C GLY A 49 -4.61 3.32 5.16
N LEU A 50 -4.95 3.88 4.01
CA LEU A 50 -6.31 4.14 3.54
C LEU A 50 -6.46 3.65 2.11
N GLU A 51 -7.65 3.16 1.78
CA GLU A 51 -8.01 2.74 0.43
C GLU A 51 -8.71 3.85 -0.35
N PHE A 52 -8.47 3.86 -1.65
CA PHE A 52 -9.05 4.84 -2.58
C PHE A 52 -9.39 4.21 -3.92
N SER A 53 -10.28 4.87 -4.67
CA SER A 53 -10.61 4.45 -6.04
C SER A 53 -9.56 4.90 -7.07
N HIS A 54 -8.88 6.02 -6.82
CA HIS A 54 -7.89 6.63 -7.72
C HIS A 54 -6.85 7.39 -6.90
N SER A 55 -5.75 7.80 -7.52
CA SER A 55 -4.68 8.56 -6.88
C SER A 55 -4.50 9.89 -7.61
N ASP A 56 -4.68 10.97 -6.87
CA ASP A 56 -4.43 12.35 -7.29
C ASP A 56 -4.07 13.23 -6.08
N THR A 57 -3.92 14.54 -6.30
CA THR A 57 -3.57 15.49 -5.24
C THR A 57 -4.66 15.59 -4.16
N GLU A 58 -5.93 15.51 -4.51
CA GLU A 58 -7.05 15.64 -3.56
C GLU A 58 -7.13 14.40 -2.67
N VAL A 59 -7.00 13.23 -3.26
CA VAL A 59 -6.94 11.95 -2.53
C VAL A 59 -5.73 11.92 -1.60
N PHE A 60 -4.58 12.38 -2.06
CA PHE A 60 -3.39 12.46 -1.20
C PHE A 60 -3.58 13.46 -0.06
N GLN A 61 -4.23 14.62 -0.30
CA GLN A 61 -4.59 15.55 0.78
C GLN A 61 -5.54 14.90 1.78
N CYS A 62 -6.55 14.16 1.31
CA CYS A 62 -7.46 13.41 2.18
C CYS A 62 -6.71 12.42 3.07
N PHE A 63 -5.72 11.69 2.51
CA PHE A 63 -4.85 10.80 3.29
C PHE A 63 -4.07 11.56 4.38
N LEU A 64 -3.49 12.72 4.05
CA LEU A 64 -2.76 13.56 5.01
C LEU A 64 -3.69 14.09 6.11
N ASP A 65 -4.90 14.53 5.77
CA ASP A 65 -5.87 15.07 6.72
C ASP A 65 -6.31 14.00 7.72
N HIS A 66 -6.61 12.79 7.25
CA HIS A 66 -6.94 11.66 8.11
C HIS A 66 -5.76 11.26 9.01
N ALA A 67 -4.54 11.23 8.46
CA ALA A 67 -3.35 10.94 9.25
C ALA A 67 -3.07 12.03 10.29
N ASN A 68 -3.26 13.30 9.96
CA ASN A 68 -3.13 14.42 10.90
C ASN A 68 -4.16 14.38 12.04
N ALA A 69 -5.34 13.81 11.79
CA ALA A 69 -6.37 13.61 12.82
C ALA A 69 -6.02 12.47 13.80
N ASP A 70 -5.15 11.52 13.42
CA ASP A 70 -4.75 10.41 14.29
C ASP A 70 -3.80 10.92 15.39
N VAL A 71 -4.19 10.69 16.64
CA VAL A 71 -3.43 11.09 17.83
C VAL A 71 -1.99 10.55 17.87
N LYS A 72 -1.72 9.48 17.14
CA LYS A 72 -0.37 8.88 17.03
C LYS A 72 0.64 9.84 16.38
N PHE A 73 0.19 10.77 15.54
CA PHE A 73 1.05 11.69 14.81
C PHE A 73 1.05 13.13 15.37
N GLN A 74 0.07 13.48 16.22
CA GLN A 74 -0.13 14.87 16.66
C GLN A 74 0.93 15.41 17.63
N ARG A 75 1.62 14.54 18.37
CA ARG A 75 2.50 14.94 19.49
C ARG A 75 3.98 14.91 19.18
N GLN A 76 4.34 14.68 17.92
CA GLN A 76 5.74 14.55 17.52
C GLN A 76 5.96 15.13 16.13
N ARG A 77 7.22 15.49 15.84
CA ARG A 77 7.62 15.85 14.48
C ARG A 77 7.75 14.57 13.66
N ASN A 78 7.02 14.46 12.57
CA ASN A 78 7.02 13.29 11.70
C ASN A 78 7.71 13.64 10.37
N LEU A 79 8.75 12.91 10.00
CA LEU A 79 9.34 12.98 8.66
C LEU A 79 8.56 12.03 7.75
N LEU A 80 7.93 12.57 6.70
CA LEU A 80 7.21 11.80 5.71
C LEU A 80 8.07 11.59 4.48
N ILE A 81 8.74 10.44 4.42
CA ILE A 81 9.56 10.05 3.28
C ILE A 81 8.66 9.45 2.20
N MET A 82 8.70 9.98 0.97
CA MET A 82 7.87 9.56 -0.15
C MET A 82 8.61 9.69 -1.48
N ASP A 83 8.04 9.11 -2.52
CA ASP A 83 8.57 9.20 -3.87
C ASP A 83 8.35 10.59 -4.51
N ASN A 84 8.64 10.69 -5.81
CA ASN A 84 8.54 11.91 -6.58
C ASN A 84 7.27 11.98 -7.46
N ALA A 85 6.19 11.30 -7.10
CA ALA A 85 4.94 11.41 -7.85
C ALA A 85 4.50 12.89 -7.98
N SER A 86 3.91 13.25 -9.11
CA SER A 86 3.56 14.65 -9.40
C SER A 86 2.57 15.23 -8.40
N TRP A 87 1.64 14.42 -7.92
CA TRP A 87 0.65 14.82 -6.92
C TRP A 87 1.25 15.02 -5.53
N HIS A 88 2.38 14.38 -5.19
CA HIS A 88 3.11 14.63 -3.94
C HIS A 88 3.83 15.98 -3.90
N LYS A 89 4.01 16.62 -5.06
CA LYS A 89 4.73 17.89 -5.22
C LYS A 89 3.81 19.09 -5.41
N SER A 90 2.51 18.91 -5.33
CA SER A 90 1.57 20.01 -5.47
C SER A 90 1.78 21.05 -4.38
N LYS A 91 1.81 22.34 -4.78
CA LYS A 91 1.92 23.47 -3.86
C LYS A 91 0.67 23.68 -3.01
N SER A 92 -0.44 23.04 -3.37
CA SER A 92 -1.71 23.12 -2.61
C SER A 92 -1.72 22.19 -1.39
N LEU A 93 -0.76 21.28 -1.25
CA LEU A 93 -0.74 20.32 -0.15
C LEU A 93 -0.44 20.98 1.19
N VAL A 94 -1.21 20.56 2.19
CA VAL A 94 -1.03 20.95 3.60
C VAL A 94 -0.59 19.71 4.37
N PHE A 95 0.67 19.65 4.76
CA PHE A 95 1.25 18.48 5.42
C PHE A 95 0.96 18.40 6.93
N GLY A 96 0.61 19.52 7.57
CA GLY A 96 0.27 19.53 8.99
C GLY A 96 1.43 19.10 9.90
N ALA A 97 1.27 18.00 10.62
CA ALA A 97 2.28 17.43 11.51
C ALA A 97 3.42 16.71 10.79
N PHE A 98 3.40 16.64 9.45
CA PHE A 98 4.40 15.95 8.65
C PHE A 98 5.33 16.93 7.95
N GLU A 99 6.62 16.61 7.93
CA GLU A 99 7.63 17.29 7.13
C GLU A 99 7.98 16.39 5.93
N PRO A 100 7.67 16.82 4.68
CA PRO A 100 7.89 16.01 3.50
C PRO A 100 9.38 15.91 3.13
N ILE A 101 9.83 14.70 2.81
CA ILE A 101 11.16 14.40 2.26
C ILE A 101 10.97 13.51 1.04
N HIS A 102 11.42 13.99 -0.11
CA HIS A 102 11.35 13.22 -1.35
C HIS A 102 12.58 12.34 -1.53
N LEU A 103 12.35 11.06 -1.87
CA LEU A 103 13.41 10.13 -2.26
C LEU A 103 14.10 10.59 -3.55
N PRO A 104 15.35 10.20 -3.80
CA PRO A 104 15.96 10.37 -5.10
C PRO A 104 15.11 9.70 -6.20
N PRO A 105 15.12 10.22 -7.43
CA PRO A 105 14.41 9.59 -8.55
C PRO A 105 14.85 8.13 -8.73
N TYR A 106 13.89 7.26 -9.10
CA TYR A 106 14.14 5.83 -9.38
C TYR A 106 14.79 5.04 -8.23
N SER A 107 14.42 5.35 -6.97
CA SER A 107 15.02 4.73 -5.79
C SER A 107 14.00 4.01 -4.90
N PRO A 108 13.20 3.06 -5.43
CA PRO A 108 12.19 2.35 -4.63
C PRO A 108 12.79 1.53 -3.48
N ASP A 109 14.04 1.04 -3.65
CA ASP A 109 14.74 0.25 -2.62
C ASP A 109 14.93 1.01 -1.30
N TYR A 110 14.93 2.33 -1.34
CA TYR A 110 15.00 3.19 -0.15
C TYR A 110 13.63 3.43 0.50
N ASN A 111 12.53 2.96 -0.11
CA ASN A 111 11.20 3.09 0.47
C ASN A 111 10.80 1.81 1.22
N PRO A 112 10.87 1.79 2.56
CA PRO A 112 10.62 0.56 3.34
C PRO A 112 9.24 -0.05 3.12
N ILE A 113 8.23 0.76 2.75
CA ILE A 113 6.85 0.30 2.57
C ILE A 113 6.70 -0.62 1.35
N GLU A 114 7.56 -0.49 0.34
CA GLU A 114 7.55 -1.36 -0.84
C GLU A 114 7.66 -2.84 -0.47
N ARG A 115 8.44 -3.15 0.57
CA ARG A 115 8.57 -4.53 1.07
C ARG A 115 7.28 -5.03 1.71
N LEU A 116 6.55 -4.15 2.40
CA LEU A 116 5.25 -4.49 2.97
C LEU A 116 4.23 -4.76 1.85
N TRP A 117 4.25 -3.95 0.79
CA TRP A 117 3.40 -4.16 -0.38
C TRP A 117 3.65 -5.49 -1.07
N LEU A 118 4.92 -5.89 -1.20
CA LEU A 118 5.29 -7.19 -1.76
C LEU A 118 4.72 -8.35 -0.93
N ILE A 119 4.88 -8.30 0.40
CA ILE A 119 4.36 -9.33 1.32
C ILE A 119 2.83 -9.33 1.30
N LEU A 120 2.18 -8.17 1.40
CA LEU A 120 0.73 -8.07 1.38
C LEU A 120 0.16 -8.67 0.09
N LYS A 121 0.73 -8.32 -1.07
CA LYS A 121 0.30 -8.89 -2.36
C LYS A 121 0.54 -10.39 -2.44
N ALA A 122 1.65 -10.89 -1.87
CA ALA A 122 1.96 -12.31 -1.86
C ALA A 122 0.99 -13.12 -1.00
N GLU A 123 0.70 -12.64 0.20
CA GLU A 123 -0.13 -13.35 1.18
C GLU A 123 -1.63 -13.25 0.89
N TRP A 124 -2.09 -12.10 0.38
CA TRP A 124 -3.51 -11.80 0.29
C TRP A 124 -4.08 -11.82 -1.12
N PHE A 125 -3.27 -11.54 -2.15
CA PHE A 125 -3.75 -11.32 -3.52
C PHE A 125 -3.13 -12.24 -4.58
N SER A 126 -2.24 -13.17 -4.20
CA SER A 126 -1.56 -14.02 -5.19
C SER A 126 -2.50 -14.93 -5.96
N ASP A 127 -3.51 -15.47 -5.30
CA ASP A 127 -4.48 -16.42 -5.85
C ASP A 127 -5.93 -15.95 -5.62
N PHE A 128 -6.07 -14.68 -5.23
CA PHE A 128 -7.35 -14.09 -4.94
C PHE A 128 -8.06 -13.70 -6.23
N TYR A 129 -9.35 -14.03 -6.28
CA TYR A 129 -10.27 -13.66 -7.33
C TYR A 129 -11.43 -12.90 -6.70
N ALA A 130 -11.68 -11.68 -7.15
CA ALA A 130 -12.85 -10.89 -6.76
C ALA A 130 -13.92 -10.97 -7.84
N LYS A 131 -15.11 -11.45 -7.49
CA LYS A 131 -16.26 -11.46 -8.39
C LYS A 131 -16.82 -10.06 -8.64
N ASP A 132 -16.61 -9.13 -7.70
CA ASP A 132 -17.10 -7.76 -7.72
C ASP A 132 -16.20 -6.85 -6.86
N ARG A 133 -16.50 -5.56 -6.90
CA ARG A 133 -15.76 -4.54 -6.15
C ARG A 133 -15.85 -4.72 -4.63
N ASP A 134 -17.02 -5.09 -4.13
CA ASP A 134 -17.24 -5.24 -2.68
C ASP A 134 -16.41 -6.41 -2.12
N THR A 135 -16.30 -7.48 -2.90
CA THR A 135 -15.43 -8.61 -2.57
C THR A 135 -13.95 -8.19 -2.50
N LEU A 136 -13.49 -7.32 -3.43
CA LEU A 136 -12.13 -6.79 -3.41
C LEU A 136 -11.89 -5.89 -2.20
N ILE A 137 -12.83 -4.97 -1.91
CA ILE A 137 -12.78 -4.08 -0.74
C ILE A 137 -12.71 -4.91 0.55
N GLY A 138 -13.63 -5.86 0.75
CA GLY A 138 -13.62 -6.69 1.95
C GLY A 138 -12.33 -7.51 2.12
N ARG A 139 -11.69 -7.93 1.03
CA ARG A 139 -10.38 -8.58 1.07
C ARG A 139 -9.27 -7.61 1.43
N LEU A 140 -9.33 -6.41 0.88
CA LEU A 140 -8.36 -5.34 1.15
C LEU A 140 -8.42 -4.89 2.60
N ASP A 141 -9.61 -4.66 3.15
CA ASP A 141 -9.82 -4.34 4.56
C ASP A 141 -9.16 -5.37 5.50
N GLN A 142 -9.37 -6.66 5.22
CA GLN A 142 -8.74 -7.73 6.00
C GLN A 142 -7.22 -7.66 5.91
N ALA A 143 -6.67 -7.41 4.71
CA ALA A 143 -5.23 -7.30 4.49
C ALA A 143 -4.61 -6.08 5.20
N LEU A 144 -5.30 -4.92 5.18
CA LEU A 144 -4.84 -3.72 5.87
C LEU A 144 -4.90 -3.90 7.40
N ASN A 145 -5.98 -4.49 7.93
CA ASN A 145 -6.10 -4.82 9.34
C ASN A 145 -5.01 -5.81 9.79
N TRP A 146 -4.67 -6.78 8.95
CA TRP A 146 -3.55 -7.68 9.20
C TRP A 146 -2.19 -6.93 9.26
N LEU A 147 -1.94 -5.94 8.39
CA LEU A 147 -0.75 -5.09 8.50
C LEU A 147 -0.75 -4.24 9.76
N ILE A 148 -1.90 -3.67 10.15
CA ILE A 148 -2.01 -2.87 11.37
C ILE A 148 -1.69 -3.70 12.62
N ALA A 149 -2.12 -4.95 12.66
CA ALA A 149 -1.96 -5.83 13.84
C ALA A 149 -0.53 -6.38 14.04
N ARG A 150 0.34 -6.38 13.01
CA ARG A 150 1.64 -7.07 13.03
C ARG A 150 2.86 -6.14 13.14
N THR A 151 2.86 -5.23 14.08
CA THR A 151 3.88 -4.18 14.22
C THR A 151 5.32 -4.72 14.31
N GLU A 152 5.58 -5.78 15.08
CA GLU A 152 6.91 -6.37 15.21
C GLU A 152 7.44 -6.92 13.88
N GLN A 153 6.60 -7.68 13.15
CA GLN A 153 6.98 -8.22 11.85
C GLN A 153 7.15 -7.10 10.81
N ASN A 154 6.32 -6.06 10.87
CA ASN A 154 6.45 -4.89 10.03
C ASN A 154 7.76 -4.16 10.28
N GLN A 155 8.17 -4.01 11.54
CA GLN A 155 9.46 -3.41 11.91
C GLN A 155 10.63 -4.20 11.29
N ILE A 156 10.63 -5.53 11.42
CA ILE A 156 11.65 -6.40 10.82
C ILE A 156 11.66 -6.26 9.29
N THR A 157 10.46 -6.27 8.67
CA THR A 157 10.30 -6.18 7.21
C THR A 157 10.77 -4.82 6.68
N ALA A 158 10.43 -3.74 7.39
CA ALA A 158 10.74 -2.37 6.99
C ALA A 158 12.17 -1.95 7.35
N ALA A 159 12.92 -2.74 8.13
CA ALA A 159 14.30 -2.42 8.49
C ALA A 159 15.16 -2.24 7.23
N ILE A 160 15.78 -1.09 7.12
CA ILE A 160 16.75 -0.79 6.06
C ILE A 160 18.02 -1.58 6.40
N ARG A 161 18.44 -2.47 5.51
CA ARG A 161 19.70 -3.21 5.60
C ARG A 161 20.79 -2.49 4.86
#